data_fe7cf250e90ac80b5f03c6dca4f95b76
#
_entry.id   fe7cf250e90ac80b5f03c6dca4f95b76
#
_cell.length_a   1.000
_cell.length_b   1.000
_cell.length_c   1.000
_cell.angle_alpha   90.00
_cell.angle_beta   90.00
_cell.angle_gamma   90.00
#
_symmetry.space_group_name_H-M   'P 1'
#
loop_
_entity.id
_entity.type
_entity.pdbx_description
1 polymer ?
#
loop_
_entity_poly.entity_id
_entity_poly.type
_entity_poly.pdbx_seq_one_letter_code
_entity_poly.pdbx_strand_id
1 'polypeptide(L)'
;HDMNTANWIPDLFMKRMEERADWTLFRTNEVPDLHDLYGKAFEKRYLEYEAQAEAGTIFSQKTPAIDLWKSMLKMVFETGHPWITFKDPCNIRSPQDHVGVIHSSNLCTEITLNTSADETAVCNLGSVVLDSHLDKDGNLDHEKLRETIQIAVRALDNVIDINFYPTESAKTANTRHRPVGLGVMGLQNALFTKDIPFASQAAVDFNDEFMEAIAYYAYEASSDLAAELGTYSSYKGSKWARGIFPQDSL
;
A
#
# COMPACT_ATOMS: atom_id res chain seq x y z
N HIS A 1 15.12 17.86 12.59
CA HIS A 1 15.37 17.89 11.13
C HIS A 1 15.99 16.58 10.59
N ASP A 2 16.47 15.71 11.47
CA ASP A 2 17.25 14.52 11.08
C ASP A 2 16.44 13.21 11.16
N MET A 3 15.13 13.28 11.35
CA MET A 3 14.24 12.12 11.40
C MET A 3 13.18 12.23 10.30
N ASN A 4 13.09 11.22 9.45
CA ASN A 4 12.02 11.08 8.50
C ASN A 4 10.75 10.59 9.21
N THR A 5 9.63 11.24 8.93
CA THR A 5 8.34 10.93 9.53
C THR A 5 7.28 10.69 8.48
N ALA A 6 6.25 9.91 8.84
CA ALA A 6 5.07 9.68 8.01
C ALA A 6 3.81 9.80 8.87
N ASN A 7 2.75 10.33 8.27
CA ASN A 7 1.43 10.39 8.88
C ASN A 7 0.56 9.26 8.29
N TRP A 8 -0.07 8.50 9.18
CA TRP A 8 -1.01 7.43 8.85
C TRP A 8 -2.43 7.93 9.14
N ILE A 9 -3.10 8.48 8.12
CA ILE A 9 -4.29 9.32 8.25
C ILE A 9 -5.56 8.48 8.08
N PRO A 10 -6.46 8.43 9.08
CA PRO A 10 -7.77 7.80 8.95
C PRO A 10 -8.77 8.69 8.20
N ASP A 11 -9.75 8.09 7.55
CA ASP A 11 -10.82 8.80 6.82
C ASP A 11 -11.58 9.77 7.72
N LEU A 12 -11.79 9.41 8.98
CA LEU A 12 -12.43 10.28 9.97
C LEU A 12 -11.71 11.62 10.12
N PHE A 13 -10.36 11.65 10.05
CA PHE A 13 -9.61 12.90 10.11
C PHE A 13 -9.91 13.77 8.89
N MET A 14 -9.93 13.18 7.69
CA MET A 14 -10.24 13.91 6.46
C MET A 14 -11.67 14.47 6.47
N LYS A 15 -12.63 13.68 6.93
CA LYS A 15 -14.02 14.10 7.13
C LYS A 15 -14.11 15.31 8.06
N ARG A 16 -13.44 15.26 9.22
CA ARG A 16 -13.44 16.38 10.17
C ARG A 16 -12.72 17.62 9.63
N MET A 17 -11.68 17.42 8.84
CA MET A 17 -11.00 18.53 8.16
C MET A 17 -11.93 19.24 7.18
N GLU A 18 -12.71 18.51 6.37
CA GLU A 18 -13.71 19.06 5.46
C GLU A 18 -14.85 19.77 6.20
N GLU A 19 -15.35 19.19 7.27
CA GLU A 19 -16.40 19.72 8.12
C GLU A 19 -15.90 20.88 9.03
N ARG A 20 -14.60 21.17 9.04
CA ARG A 20 -13.94 22.15 9.93
C ARG A 20 -14.18 21.87 11.41
N ALA A 21 -14.29 20.60 11.75
CA ALA A 21 -14.45 20.12 13.11
C ALA A 21 -13.10 19.97 13.83
N ASP A 22 -13.15 19.71 15.12
CA ASP A 22 -11.97 19.45 15.93
C ASP A 22 -11.49 18.01 15.78
N TRP A 23 -10.17 17.84 15.88
CA TRP A 23 -9.50 16.56 16.05
C TRP A 23 -8.97 16.42 17.47
N THR A 24 -9.25 15.30 18.10
CA THR A 24 -8.82 15.03 19.47
C THR A 24 -7.53 14.21 19.46
N LEU A 25 -6.50 14.74 20.09
CA LEU A 25 -5.22 14.06 20.30
C LEU A 25 -5.24 13.34 21.64
N PHE A 26 -4.88 12.06 21.63
CA PHE A 26 -4.82 11.21 22.82
C PHE A 26 -3.38 10.77 23.13
N ARG A 27 -3.15 10.33 24.34
CA ARG A 27 -1.94 9.57 24.67
C ARG A 27 -2.12 8.14 24.20
N THR A 28 -1.13 7.60 23.50
CA THR A 28 -1.19 6.28 22.86
C THR A 28 -1.48 5.14 23.87
N ASN A 29 -0.93 5.23 25.07
CA ASN A 29 -1.14 4.24 26.12
C ASN A 29 -2.57 4.22 26.70
N GLU A 30 -3.36 5.27 26.48
CA GLU A 30 -4.76 5.37 26.95
C GLU A 30 -5.76 4.92 25.87
N VAL A 31 -5.30 4.81 24.60
CA VAL A 31 -6.12 4.42 23.44
C VAL A 31 -5.42 3.34 22.59
N PRO A 32 -4.93 2.25 23.20
CA PRO A 32 -4.02 1.31 22.55
C PRO A 32 -4.62 0.58 21.36
N ASP A 33 -5.92 0.35 21.36
CA ASP A 33 -6.63 -0.41 20.32
C ASP A 33 -6.92 0.41 19.05
N LEU A 34 -6.83 1.74 19.08
CA LEU A 34 -7.00 2.57 17.86
C LEU A 34 -5.98 2.24 16.78
N HIS A 35 -4.81 1.75 17.18
CA HIS A 35 -3.77 1.36 16.23
C HIS A 35 -4.19 0.17 15.36
N ASP A 36 -4.95 -0.75 15.93
CA ASP A 36 -5.40 -1.99 15.30
C ASP A 36 -6.75 -1.87 14.58
N LEU A 37 -7.38 -0.69 14.60
CA LEU A 37 -8.68 -0.45 14.01
C LEU A 37 -8.59 0.44 12.75
N TYR A 38 -9.51 0.26 11.82
CA TYR A 38 -9.68 1.10 10.62
C TYR A 38 -11.16 1.19 10.21
N GLY A 39 -11.48 2.13 9.33
CA GLY A 39 -12.83 2.35 8.80
C GLY A 39 -13.84 2.66 9.90
N LYS A 40 -15.04 2.13 9.78
CA LYS A 40 -16.13 2.36 10.73
C LYS A 40 -15.84 1.89 12.16
N ALA A 41 -15.02 0.85 12.32
CA ALA A 41 -14.63 0.37 13.64
C ALA A 41 -13.70 1.39 14.33
N PHE A 42 -12.76 1.98 13.60
CA PHE A 42 -11.92 3.07 14.10
C PHE A 42 -12.77 4.29 14.47
N GLU A 43 -13.67 4.75 13.58
CA GLU A 43 -14.54 5.89 13.83
C GLU A 43 -15.36 5.69 15.11
N LYS A 44 -16.04 4.54 15.25
CA LYS A 44 -16.81 4.22 16.44
C LYS A 44 -15.97 4.28 17.70
N ARG A 45 -14.81 3.63 17.71
CA ARG A 45 -13.94 3.55 18.88
C ARG A 45 -13.32 4.90 19.24
N TYR A 46 -12.97 5.67 18.24
CA TYR A 46 -12.45 7.02 18.42
C TYR A 46 -13.47 7.92 19.12
N LEU A 47 -14.73 7.88 18.71
CA LEU A 47 -15.83 8.63 19.35
C LEU A 47 -16.09 8.18 20.79
N GLU A 48 -15.96 6.88 21.09
CA GLU A 48 -16.04 6.36 22.47
C GLU A 48 -14.89 6.95 23.35
N TYR A 49 -13.70 7.09 22.82
CA TYR A 49 -12.60 7.73 23.53
C TYR A 49 -12.79 9.24 23.68
N GLU A 50 -13.37 9.92 22.71
CA GLU A 50 -13.75 11.32 22.87
C GLU A 50 -14.75 11.52 24.02
N ALA A 51 -15.75 10.66 24.14
CA ALA A 51 -16.69 10.70 25.25
C ALA A 51 -16.01 10.45 26.60
N GLN A 52 -15.03 9.55 26.67
CA GLN A 52 -14.25 9.31 27.88
C GLN A 52 -13.36 10.53 28.24
N ALA A 53 -12.79 11.19 27.23
CA ALA A 53 -12.02 12.43 27.44
C ALA A 53 -12.89 13.57 27.94
N GLU A 54 -14.11 13.72 27.42
CA GLU A 54 -15.09 14.69 27.90
C GLU A 54 -15.55 14.43 29.34
N ALA A 55 -15.63 13.14 29.70
CA ALA A 55 -15.89 12.74 31.09
C ALA A 55 -14.66 12.88 32.03
N GLY A 56 -13.49 13.28 31.49
CA GLY A 56 -12.26 13.48 32.26
C GLY A 56 -11.56 12.19 32.71
N THR A 57 -11.88 11.04 32.09
CA THR A 57 -11.30 9.74 32.45
C THR A 57 -9.99 9.45 31.73
N ILE A 58 -9.73 10.09 30.59
CA ILE A 58 -8.48 10.00 29.84
C ILE A 58 -8.00 11.39 29.45
N PHE A 59 -6.70 11.55 29.23
CA PHE A 59 -6.12 12.81 28.77
C PHE A 59 -6.39 13.03 27.27
N SER A 60 -6.74 14.25 26.93
CA SER A 60 -6.87 14.64 25.52
C SER A 60 -6.53 16.12 25.30
N GLN A 61 -6.24 16.43 24.04
CA GLN A 61 -6.10 17.81 23.57
C GLN A 61 -6.86 17.95 22.26
N LYS A 62 -7.80 18.90 22.19
CA LYS A 62 -8.53 19.22 20.96
C LYS A 62 -7.77 20.29 20.17
N THR A 63 -7.75 20.12 18.86
CA THR A 63 -7.22 21.08 17.89
C THR A 63 -8.11 21.08 16.64
N PRO A 64 -8.34 22.23 15.98
CA PRO A 64 -9.05 22.22 14.71
C PRO A 64 -8.34 21.33 13.69
N ALA A 65 -9.05 20.35 13.11
CA ALA A 65 -8.47 19.41 12.16
C ALA A 65 -7.83 20.11 10.96
N ILE A 66 -8.45 21.19 10.49
CA ILE A 66 -7.94 22.00 9.37
C ILE A 66 -6.59 22.66 9.70
N ASP A 67 -6.36 23.07 10.93
CA ASP A 67 -5.10 23.73 11.32
C ASP A 67 -3.98 22.72 11.47
N LEU A 68 -4.29 21.53 11.98
CA LEU A 68 -3.36 20.40 11.99
C LEU A 68 -2.97 19.98 10.56
N TRP A 69 -3.96 19.88 9.67
CA TRP A 69 -3.73 19.58 8.26
C TRP A 69 -2.83 20.61 7.56
N LYS A 70 -3.11 21.89 7.76
CA LYS A 70 -2.26 22.97 7.24
C LYS A 70 -0.82 22.88 7.75
N SER A 71 -0.64 22.53 9.03
CA SER A 71 0.70 22.34 9.60
C SER A 71 1.44 21.19 8.95
N MET A 72 0.76 20.03 8.70
CA MET A 72 1.34 18.90 7.99
C MET A 72 1.75 19.29 6.56
N LEU A 73 0.86 19.93 5.81
CA LEU A 73 1.14 20.37 4.44
C LEU A 73 2.27 21.40 4.36
N LYS A 74 2.32 22.32 5.33
CA LYS A 74 3.42 23.30 5.43
C LYS A 74 4.76 22.60 5.58
N MET A 75 4.83 21.60 6.47
CA MET A 75 6.07 20.83 6.65
C MET A 75 6.44 20.02 5.42
N VAL A 76 5.46 19.40 4.74
CA VAL A 76 5.69 18.70 3.46
C VAL A 76 6.30 19.66 2.43
N PHE A 77 5.75 20.85 2.31
CA PHE A 77 6.24 21.86 1.37
C PHE A 77 7.66 22.35 1.70
N GLU A 78 7.96 22.57 2.98
CA GLU A 78 9.24 23.14 3.42
C GLU A 78 10.37 22.09 3.46
N THR A 79 10.04 20.81 3.76
CA THR A 79 11.05 19.79 4.06
C THR A 79 10.91 18.48 3.28
N GLY A 80 9.80 18.28 2.55
CA GLY A 80 9.44 17.00 1.94
C GLY A 80 8.89 15.97 2.92
N HIS A 81 8.77 16.29 4.20
CA HIS A 81 8.25 15.43 5.27
C HIS A 81 7.20 16.18 6.11
N PRO A 82 6.29 15.45 6.77
CA PRO A 82 6.07 14.00 6.79
C PRO A 82 5.52 13.47 5.46
N TRP A 83 5.76 12.20 5.15
CA TRP A 83 4.98 11.53 4.11
C TRP A 83 3.53 11.37 4.55
N ILE A 84 2.62 11.37 3.60
CA ILE A 84 1.19 11.27 3.86
C ILE A 84 0.67 10.00 3.23
N THR A 85 0.10 9.12 4.07
CA THR A 85 -0.54 7.87 3.68
C THR A 85 -1.90 7.75 4.36
N PHE A 86 -2.83 7.02 3.73
CA PHE A 86 -4.20 6.91 4.18
C PHE A 86 -4.49 5.52 4.72
N LYS A 87 -4.80 5.45 6.01
CA LYS A 87 -4.97 4.21 6.77
C LYS A 87 -6.10 3.33 6.23
N ASP A 88 -7.25 3.92 6.01
CA ASP A 88 -8.46 3.14 5.69
C ASP A 88 -8.42 2.56 4.27
N PRO A 89 -8.07 3.31 3.21
CA PRO A 89 -7.91 2.73 1.88
C PRO A 89 -6.89 1.60 1.81
N CYS A 90 -5.74 1.74 2.48
CA CYS A 90 -4.72 0.70 2.53
C CYS A 90 -5.27 -0.60 3.15
N ASN A 91 -5.96 -0.50 4.29
CA ASN A 91 -6.52 -1.65 4.98
C ASN A 91 -7.74 -2.25 4.25
N ILE A 92 -8.63 -1.40 3.73
CA ILE A 92 -9.82 -1.86 2.98
C ILE A 92 -9.41 -2.63 1.73
N ARG A 93 -8.32 -2.23 1.07
CA ARG A 93 -7.82 -2.90 -0.14
C ARG A 93 -6.89 -4.07 0.12
N SER A 94 -6.40 -4.24 1.34
CA SER A 94 -5.51 -5.36 1.67
C SER A 94 -6.18 -6.69 1.35
N PRO A 95 -5.52 -7.58 0.59
CA PRO A 95 -6.05 -8.92 0.33
C PRO A 95 -5.96 -9.83 1.57
N GLN A 96 -5.20 -9.43 2.58
CA GLN A 96 -4.91 -10.19 3.80
C GLN A 96 -5.65 -9.65 5.03
N ASP A 97 -6.84 -9.07 4.85
CA ASP A 97 -7.67 -8.49 5.91
C ASP A 97 -8.04 -9.45 7.04
N HIS A 98 -7.95 -10.76 6.79
CA HIS A 98 -8.27 -11.85 7.73
C HIS A 98 -7.12 -12.23 8.67
N VAL A 99 -5.89 -11.75 8.44
CA VAL A 99 -4.72 -12.13 9.24
C VAL A 99 -4.11 -10.99 10.02
N GLY A 100 -4.41 -9.75 9.69
CA GLY A 100 -3.86 -8.60 10.41
C GLY A 100 -4.20 -7.26 9.80
N VAL A 101 -3.70 -6.22 10.44
CA VAL A 101 -3.90 -4.81 10.07
C VAL A 101 -2.60 -4.22 9.54
N ILE A 102 -2.72 -3.33 8.56
CA ILE A 102 -1.61 -2.52 8.08
C ILE A 102 -1.50 -1.32 9.02
N HIS A 103 -0.43 -1.24 9.79
CA HIS A 103 -0.21 -0.20 10.79
C HIS A 103 0.55 1.02 10.26
N SER A 104 1.33 0.81 9.20
CA SER A 104 2.15 1.84 8.57
C SER A 104 2.58 1.38 7.18
N SER A 105 3.18 2.28 6.41
CA SER A 105 3.90 1.97 5.19
C SER A 105 5.41 2.05 5.43
N ASN A 106 6.21 1.72 4.41
CA ASN A 106 7.66 1.86 4.42
C ASN A 106 8.11 3.30 4.10
N LEU A 107 9.43 3.48 3.97
CA LEU A 107 10.06 4.76 3.65
C LEU A 107 9.52 5.40 2.35
N CYS A 108 9.31 4.59 1.31
CA CYS A 108 8.86 5.08 0.00
C CYS A 108 7.33 5.11 -0.15
N THR A 109 6.60 4.62 0.85
CA THR A 109 5.11 4.58 0.94
C THR A 109 4.39 3.64 -0.02
N GLU A 110 5.10 2.79 -0.76
CA GLU A 110 4.51 1.80 -1.68
C GLU A 110 4.08 0.51 -0.99
N ILE A 111 4.60 0.19 0.20
CA ILE A 111 4.34 -1.08 0.87
C ILE A 111 3.17 -0.96 1.84
N THR A 112 2.18 -1.81 1.64
CA THR A 112 0.98 -1.90 2.47
C THR A 112 0.76 -3.36 2.89
N LEU A 113 1.57 -3.80 3.86
CA LEU A 113 1.57 -5.14 4.41
C LEU A 113 1.22 -5.10 5.90
N ASN A 114 0.50 -6.14 6.36
CA ASN A 114 0.16 -6.28 7.77
C ASN A 114 1.39 -6.58 8.63
N THR A 115 1.35 -6.13 9.86
CA THR A 115 2.37 -6.37 10.88
C THR A 115 1.74 -6.82 12.20
N SER A 116 2.50 -7.49 13.03
CA SER A 116 2.11 -7.87 14.39
C SER A 116 3.33 -7.98 15.30
N ALA A 117 3.12 -8.38 16.55
CA ALA A 117 4.24 -8.65 17.45
C ALA A 117 5.19 -9.74 16.91
N ASP A 118 4.65 -10.71 16.16
CA ASP A 118 5.38 -11.86 15.65
C ASP A 118 5.68 -11.77 14.14
N GLU A 119 5.23 -10.72 13.46
CA GLU A 119 5.37 -10.55 12.03
C GLU A 119 5.89 -9.15 11.67
N THR A 120 7.11 -9.11 11.16
CA THR A 120 7.69 -7.91 10.54
C THR A 120 7.53 -8.01 9.03
N ALA A 121 6.84 -7.04 8.43
CA ALA A 121 6.62 -7.02 6.98
C ALA A 121 7.94 -6.96 6.21
N VAL A 122 8.06 -7.81 5.19
CA VAL A 122 9.18 -7.84 4.25
C VAL A 122 8.63 -7.71 2.85
N CYS A 123 9.27 -6.90 2.02
CA CYS A 123 8.90 -6.76 0.61
C CYS A 123 9.99 -7.29 -0.31
N ASN A 124 9.55 -8.00 -1.36
CA ASN A 124 10.40 -8.54 -2.41
C ASN A 124 10.05 -7.79 -3.70
N LEU A 125 10.96 -6.95 -4.17
CA LEU A 125 10.67 -5.95 -5.20
C LEU A 125 11.43 -6.20 -6.50
N GLY A 126 10.75 -5.92 -7.62
CA GLY A 126 11.32 -5.86 -8.95
C GLY A 126 10.61 -4.81 -9.79
N SER A 127 11.20 -4.41 -10.92
CA SER A 127 10.58 -3.46 -11.84
C SER A 127 10.82 -3.87 -13.28
N VAL A 128 9.76 -3.81 -14.09
CA VAL A 128 9.82 -4.01 -15.54
C VAL A 128 10.34 -2.74 -16.20
N VAL A 129 11.24 -2.86 -17.15
CA VAL A 129 11.74 -1.73 -17.96
C VAL A 129 10.81 -1.57 -19.16
N LEU A 130 9.87 -0.62 -19.09
CA LEU A 130 8.76 -0.47 -20.04
C LEU A 130 9.21 -0.23 -21.47
N ASP A 131 10.15 0.70 -21.67
CA ASP A 131 10.66 1.04 -23.00
C ASP A 131 11.35 -0.14 -23.71
N SER A 132 11.84 -1.13 -22.98
CA SER A 132 12.36 -2.37 -23.54
C SER A 132 11.27 -3.33 -24.04
N HIS A 133 10.00 -3.04 -23.75
CA HIS A 133 8.83 -3.83 -24.14
C HIS A 133 7.95 -3.12 -25.16
N LEU A 134 8.53 -2.16 -25.87
CA LEU A 134 7.90 -1.58 -27.07
C LEU A 134 8.46 -2.25 -28.32
N ASP A 135 7.60 -2.43 -29.31
CA ASP A 135 7.99 -2.85 -30.66
C ASP A 135 8.65 -1.68 -31.43
N LYS A 136 9.10 -1.94 -32.66
CA LYS A 136 9.72 -0.93 -33.53
C LYS A 136 8.80 0.22 -33.92
N ASP A 137 7.48 0.03 -33.79
CA ASP A 137 6.45 1.01 -34.13
C ASP A 137 5.96 1.76 -32.86
N GLY A 138 6.58 1.46 -31.68
CA GLY A 138 6.27 2.07 -30.40
C GLY A 138 5.02 1.50 -29.71
N ASN A 139 4.49 0.37 -30.18
CA ASN A 139 3.38 -0.31 -29.51
C ASN A 139 3.89 -1.26 -28.44
N LEU A 140 3.03 -1.58 -27.48
CA LEU A 140 3.38 -2.54 -26.43
C LEU A 140 3.55 -3.95 -27.00
N ASP A 141 4.73 -4.54 -26.82
CA ASP A 141 5.01 -5.94 -27.15
C ASP A 141 4.47 -6.85 -26.04
N HIS A 142 3.22 -7.23 -26.18
CA HIS A 142 2.49 -8.04 -25.20
C HIS A 142 3.11 -9.42 -24.95
N GLU A 143 3.66 -10.07 -25.98
CA GLU A 143 4.26 -11.38 -25.85
C GLU A 143 5.53 -11.31 -24.98
N LYS A 144 6.44 -10.41 -25.34
CA LYS A 144 7.67 -10.17 -24.59
C LYS A 144 7.40 -9.69 -23.17
N LEU A 145 6.40 -8.79 -22.99
CA LEU A 145 6.01 -8.28 -21.67
C LEU A 145 5.49 -9.41 -20.79
N ARG A 146 4.61 -10.25 -21.29
CA ARG A 146 4.06 -11.42 -20.57
C ARG A 146 5.17 -12.37 -20.14
N GLU A 147 6.09 -12.76 -21.05
CA GLU A 147 7.22 -13.63 -20.74
C GLU A 147 8.11 -13.03 -19.64
N THR A 148 8.45 -11.74 -19.76
CA THR A 148 9.25 -11.04 -18.76
C THR A 148 8.58 -11.05 -17.39
N ILE A 149 7.26 -10.78 -17.33
CA ILE A 149 6.51 -10.76 -16.07
C ILE A 149 6.43 -12.14 -15.45
N GLN A 150 6.21 -13.19 -16.23
CA GLN A 150 6.21 -14.57 -15.74
C GLN A 150 7.55 -14.94 -15.08
N ILE A 151 8.66 -14.55 -15.70
CA ILE A 151 10.00 -14.76 -15.14
C ILE A 151 10.19 -13.92 -13.88
N ALA A 152 9.79 -12.65 -13.90
CA ALA A 152 9.96 -11.74 -12.77
C ALA A 152 9.16 -12.20 -11.55
N VAL A 153 7.90 -12.59 -11.71
CA VAL A 153 7.05 -13.06 -10.60
C VAL A 153 7.62 -14.34 -10.01
N ARG A 154 8.06 -15.29 -10.85
CA ARG A 154 8.73 -16.51 -10.37
C ARG A 154 10.03 -16.20 -9.62
N ALA A 155 10.85 -15.30 -10.13
CA ALA A 155 12.10 -14.90 -9.48
C ALA A 155 11.85 -14.25 -8.11
N LEU A 156 10.86 -13.37 -8.01
CA LEU A 156 10.47 -12.72 -6.76
C LEU A 156 9.93 -13.74 -5.74
N ASP A 157 9.13 -14.70 -6.17
CA ASP A 157 8.65 -15.78 -5.31
C ASP A 157 9.81 -16.68 -4.82
N ASN A 158 10.75 -17.03 -5.69
CA ASN A 158 11.91 -17.84 -5.33
C ASN A 158 12.83 -17.13 -4.32
N VAL A 159 12.98 -15.80 -4.40
CA VAL A 159 13.79 -15.03 -3.46
C VAL A 159 13.29 -15.20 -2.02
N ILE A 160 11.99 -15.35 -1.81
CA ILE A 160 11.41 -15.59 -0.48
C ILE A 160 12.02 -16.82 0.19
N ASP A 161 12.27 -17.87 -0.56
CA ASP A 161 12.77 -19.13 -0.01
C ASP A 161 14.29 -19.15 0.20
N ILE A 162 15.04 -18.41 -0.65
CA ILE A 162 16.51 -18.43 -0.59
C ILE A 162 17.12 -17.24 0.18
N ASN A 163 16.28 -16.28 0.60
CA ASN A 163 16.76 -15.07 1.25
C ASN A 163 17.26 -15.35 2.68
N PHE A 164 18.20 -14.51 3.13
CA PHE A 164 18.60 -14.46 4.54
C PHE A 164 17.67 -13.55 5.32
N TYR A 165 17.12 -14.05 6.42
CA TYR A 165 16.25 -13.29 7.31
C TYR A 165 16.97 -12.93 8.61
N PRO A 166 17.11 -11.62 8.93
CA PRO A 166 17.82 -11.18 10.13
C PRO A 166 17.04 -11.47 11.42
N THR A 167 15.72 -11.66 11.35
CA THR A 167 14.83 -11.94 12.49
C THR A 167 13.82 -13.03 12.12
N GLU A 168 13.38 -13.79 13.14
CA GLU A 168 12.34 -14.81 12.94
C GLU A 168 10.99 -14.18 12.56
N SER A 169 10.66 -12.98 13.06
CA SER A 169 9.44 -12.28 12.70
C SER A 169 9.39 -11.90 11.23
N ALA A 170 10.52 -11.48 10.64
CA ALA A 170 10.65 -11.19 9.22
C ALA A 170 10.49 -12.47 8.38
N LYS A 171 11.13 -13.56 8.79
CA LYS A 171 10.99 -14.87 8.13
C LYS A 171 9.54 -15.36 8.18
N THR A 172 8.92 -15.31 9.35
CA THR A 172 7.54 -15.74 9.56
C THR A 172 6.58 -14.99 8.63
N ALA A 173 6.65 -13.66 8.61
CA ALA A 173 5.81 -12.84 7.75
C ALA A 173 6.02 -13.16 6.26
N ASN A 174 7.27 -13.18 5.82
CA ASN A 174 7.59 -13.33 4.40
C ASN A 174 7.23 -14.72 3.87
N THR A 175 7.56 -15.77 4.60
CA THR A 175 7.24 -17.16 4.18
C THR A 175 5.75 -17.49 4.30
N ARG A 176 5.04 -16.88 5.25
CA ARG A 176 3.61 -17.11 5.46
C ARG A 176 2.75 -16.43 4.40
N HIS A 177 3.08 -15.19 4.04
CA HIS A 177 2.24 -14.34 3.17
C HIS A 177 2.76 -14.25 1.74
N ARG A 178 4.03 -14.53 1.51
CA ARG A 178 4.74 -14.49 0.22
C ARG A 178 4.45 -13.22 -0.60
N PRO A 179 4.62 -12.02 -0.03
CA PRO A 179 4.32 -10.80 -0.74
C PRO A 179 5.39 -10.48 -1.77
N VAL A 180 4.98 -10.11 -2.97
CA VAL A 180 5.85 -9.62 -4.03
C VAL A 180 5.33 -8.29 -4.56
N GLY A 181 6.26 -7.41 -4.96
CA GLY A 181 5.95 -6.11 -5.56
C GLY A 181 6.62 -6.00 -6.92
N LEU A 182 5.81 -5.88 -7.98
CA LEU A 182 6.29 -5.68 -9.33
C LEU A 182 5.91 -4.27 -9.80
N GLY A 183 6.91 -3.42 -9.94
CA GLY A 183 6.77 -2.06 -10.44
C GLY A 183 7.18 -1.92 -11.91
N VAL A 184 7.24 -0.68 -12.36
CA VAL A 184 7.63 -0.29 -13.71
C VAL A 184 8.61 0.88 -13.68
N MET A 185 9.56 0.88 -14.60
CA MET A 185 10.48 1.98 -14.86
C MET A 185 10.53 2.25 -16.37
N GLY A 186 11.07 3.41 -16.78
CA GLY A 186 11.22 3.74 -18.18
C GLY A 186 9.97 4.35 -18.84
N LEU A 187 8.94 4.74 -18.05
CA LEU A 187 7.74 5.37 -18.61
C LEU A 187 8.08 6.61 -19.45
N GLN A 188 8.93 7.51 -18.96
CA GLN A 188 9.29 8.72 -19.72
C GLN A 188 10.01 8.38 -21.02
N ASN A 189 10.88 7.35 -21.02
CA ASN A 189 11.54 6.89 -22.26
C ASN A 189 10.52 6.32 -23.26
N ALA A 190 9.56 5.55 -22.77
CA ALA A 190 8.46 5.05 -23.60
C ALA A 190 7.63 6.20 -24.22
N LEU A 191 7.31 7.22 -23.43
CA LEU A 191 6.60 8.41 -23.92
C LEU A 191 7.42 9.18 -24.96
N PHE A 192 8.75 9.29 -24.78
CA PHE A 192 9.62 9.89 -25.79
C PHE A 192 9.63 9.08 -27.09
N THR A 193 9.71 7.75 -27.01
CA THR A 193 9.65 6.86 -28.17
C THR A 193 8.33 7.01 -28.94
N LYS A 194 7.25 7.25 -28.24
CA LYS A 194 5.89 7.43 -28.80
C LYS A 194 5.58 8.88 -29.19
N ASP A 195 6.51 9.83 -28.96
CA ASP A 195 6.29 11.28 -29.13
C ASP A 195 5.03 11.79 -28.38
N ILE A 196 4.83 11.28 -27.16
CA ILE A 196 3.70 11.64 -26.30
C ILE A 196 4.16 12.60 -25.19
N PRO A 197 3.60 13.82 -25.10
CA PRO A 197 3.87 14.71 -23.98
C PRO A 197 3.35 14.12 -22.66
N PHE A 198 4.15 14.19 -21.59
CA PHE A 198 3.76 13.66 -20.28
C PHE A 198 2.43 14.22 -19.77
N ALA A 199 2.22 15.53 -19.90
CA ALA A 199 0.99 16.21 -19.48
C ALA A 199 -0.07 16.19 -20.61
N SER A 200 -0.49 15.00 -21.06
CA SER A 200 -1.47 14.83 -22.14
C SER A 200 -2.44 13.69 -21.83
N GLN A 201 -3.62 13.71 -22.46
CA GLN A 201 -4.57 12.60 -22.39
C GLN A 201 -3.97 11.31 -22.98
N ALA A 202 -3.18 11.41 -24.05
CA ALA A 202 -2.51 10.25 -24.65
C ALA A 202 -1.54 9.55 -23.68
N ALA A 203 -0.88 10.31 -22.76
CA ALA A 203 -0.04 9.71 -21.73
C ALA A 203 -0.88 8.98 -20.66
N VAL A 204 -2.05 9.51 -20.32
CA VAL A 204 -3.00 8.84 -19.41
C VAL A 204 -3.52 7.55 -20.04
N ASP A 205 -3.94 7.59 -21.30
CA ASP A 205 -4.48 6.43 -22.02
C ASP A 205 -3.41 5.34 -22.15
N PHE A 206 -2.18 5.71 -22.48
CA PHE A 206 -1.05 4.77 -22.54
C PHE A 206 -0.71 4.19 -21.16
N ASN A 207 -0.79 5.01 -20.10
CA ASN A 207 -0.59 4.50 -18.73
C ASN A 207 -1.64 3.46 -18.36
N ASP A 208 -2.89 3.67 -18.72
CA ASP A 208 -3.98 2.72 -18.48
C ASP A 208 -3.72 1.40 -19.23
N GLU A 209 -3.39 1.47 -20.52
CA GLU A 209 -3.08 0.32 -21.37
C GLU A 209 -1.96 -0.57 -20.81
N PHE A 210 -0.79 0.00 -20.51
CA PHE A 210 0.32 -0.82 -20.08
C PHE A 210 0.17 -1.32 -18.63
N MET A 211 -0.46 -0.55 -17.75
CA MET A 211 -0.70 -0.97 -16.37
C MET A 211 -1.75 -2.09 -16.29
N GLU A 212 -2.78 -2.05 -17.13
CA GLU A 212 -3.73 -3.15 -17.28
C GLU A 212 -3.01 -4.43 -17.72
N ALA A 213 -2.17 -4.33 -18.75
CA ALA A 213 -1.41 -5.48 -19.25
C ALA A 213 -0.46 -6.07 -18.19
N ILE A 214 0.28 -5.20 -17.48
CA ILE A 214 1.19 -5.65 -16.40
C ILE A 214 0.40 -6.33 -15.27
N ALA A 215 -0.70 -5.73 -14.83
CA ALA A 215 -1.53 -6.29 -13.76
C ALA A 215 -2.11 -7.66 -14.16
N TYR A 216 -2.64 -7.77 -15.37
CA TYR A 216 -3.19 -9.02 -15.89
C TYR A 216 -2.13 -10.13 -15.92
N TYR A 217 -0.98 -9.87 -16.53
CA TYR A 217 0.09 -10.88 -16.64
C TYR A 217 0.72 -11.24 -15.30
N ALA A 218 0.80 -10.28 -14.36
CA ALA A 218 1.29 -10.57 -13.02
C ALA A 218 0.33 -11.46 -12.23
N TYR A 219 -0.99 -11.22 -12.31
CA TYR A 219 -1.98 -12.09 -11.66
C TYR A 219 -2.06 -13.46 -12.31
N GLU A 220 -1.97 -13.53 -13.66
CA GLU A 220 -1.88 -14.80 -14.40
C GLU A 220 -0.67 -15.61 -13.93
N ALA A 221 0.52 -15.00 -13.93
CA ALA A 221 1.75 -15.66 -13.48
C ALA A 221 1.68 -16.12 -12.01
N SER A 222 1.10 -15.32 -11.12
CA SER A 222 0.88 -15.69 -9.72
C SER A 222 -0.09 -16.88 -9.58
N SER A 223 -1.15 -16.92 -10.39
CA SER A 223 -2.10 -18.03 -10.43
C SER A 223 -1.46 -19.31 -10.94
N ASP A 224 -0.66 -19.22 -12.00
CA ASP A 224 0.07 -20.37 -12.57
C ASP A 224 1.08 -20.94 -11.57
N LEU A 225 1.81 -20.08 -10.84
CA LEU A 225 2.70 -20.52 -9.77
C LEU A 225 1.94 -21.20 -8.63
N ALA A 226 0.78 -20.70 -8.26
CA ALA A 226 -0.06 -21.32 -7.24
C ALA A 226 -0.59 -22.70 -7.69
N ALA A 227 -0.88 -22.87 -8.97
CA ALA A 227 -1.26 -24.17 -9.55
C ALA A 227 -0.08 -25.19 -9.56
N GLU A 228 1.13 -24.69 -9.77
CA GLU A 228 2.36 -25.52 -9.81
C GLU A 228 2.88 -25.85 -8.40
N LEU A 229 2.99 -24.85 -7.52
CA LEU A 229 3.69 -24.93 -6.23
C LEU A 229 2.76 -24.97 -5.02
N GLY A 230 1.48 -24.75 -5.21
CA GLY A 230 0.51 -24.56 -4.14
C GLY A 230 0.33 -23.11 -3.74
N THR A 231 -0.73 -22.82 -2.98
CA THR A 231 -1.03 -21.48 -2.47
C THR A 231 -0.16 -21.16 -1.26
N TYR A 232 0.07 -19.86 -1.03
CA TYR A 232 0.75 -19.39 0.19
C TYR A 232 -0.05 -19.72 1.47
N SER A 233 0.64 -19.87 2.61
CA SER A 233 0.06 -20.44 3.84
C SER A 233 -1.17 -19.69 4.36
N SER A 234 -1.23 -18.36 4.21
CA SER A 234 -2.36 -17.53 4.64
C SER A 234 -3.41 -17.28 3.54
N TYR A 235 -3.37 -18.04 2.43
CA TYR A 235 -4.34 -17.89 1.33
C TYR A 235 -5.79 -18.09 1.76
N LYS A 236 -6.04 -19.11 2.58
CA LYS A 236 -7.40 -19.45 3.03
C LYS A 236 -7.99 -18.30 3.87
N GLY A 237 -9.11 -17.77 3.42
CA GLY A 237 -9.79 -16.62 4.04
C GLY A 237 -9.39 -15.27 3.46
N SER A 238 -8.34 -15.20 2.65
CA SER A 238 -7.94 -13.98 1.94
C SER A 238 -9.05 -13.49 1.00
N LYS A 239 -8.95 -12.24 0.55
CA LYS A 239 -9.86 -11.72 -0.50
C LYS A 239 -9.74 -12.54 -1.78
N TRP A 240 -8.53 -12.95 -2.17
CA TRP A 240 -8.31 -13.84 -3.30
C TRP A 240 -9.10 -15.15 -3.19
N ALA A 241 -9.06 -15.80 -2.01
CA ALA A 241 -9.81 -17.03 -1.77
C ALA A 241 -11.34 -16.83 -1.77
N ARG A 242 -11.80 -15.60 -1.51
CA ARG A 242 -13.21 -15.19 -1.54
C ARG A 242 -13.66 -14.69 -2.91
N GLY A 243 -12.76 -14.61 -3.90
CA GLY A 243 -13.04 -14.07 -5.23
C GLY A 243 -13.24 -12.55 -5.26
N ILE A 244 -12.63 -11.83 -4.32
CA ILE A 244 -12.66 -10.37 -4.23
C ILE A 244 -11.33 -9.83 -4.78
N PHE A 245 -11.41 -9.10 -5.88
CA PHE A 245 -10.25 -8.54 -6.58
C PHE A 245 -10.04 -7.05 -6.22
N PRO A 246 -8.86 -6.47 -6.53
CA PRO A 246 -8.59 -5.07 -6.22
C PRO A 246 -9.62 -4.09 -6.77
N GLN A 247 -10.15 -4.31 -7.98
CA GLN A 247 -11.19 -3.48 -8.59
C GLN A 247 -12.52 -3.51 -7.82
N ASP A 248 -12.83 -4.59 -7.11
CA ASP A 248 -14.06 -4.72 -6.33
C ASP A 248 -14.06 -3.83 -5.07
N SER A 249 -12.90 -3.27 -4.73
CA SER A 249 -12.73 -2.33 -3.62
C SER A 249 -12.78 -0.86 -4.05
N LEU A 250 -12.99 -0.60 -5.33
CA LEU A 250 -13.18 0.74 -5.88
C LEU A 250 -14.65 1.13 -5.81
#